data_cbc3ee2b4b7ddae8786c0a8c05be63b8
#
_entry.id   cbc3ee2b4b7ddae8786c0a8c05be63b8
#
_cell.length_a   1.000
_cell.length_b   1.000
_cell.length_c   1.000
_cell.angle_alpha   90.00
_cell.angle_beta   90.00
_cell.angle_gamma   90.00
#
_symmetry.space_group_name_H-M   'P 1'
#
loop_
_entity.id
_entity.type
_entity.pdbx_description
1 polymer ?
#
loop_
_entity_poly.entity_id
_entity_poly.type
_entity_poly.pdbx_seq_one_letter_code
_entity_poly.pdbx_strand_id
1 'polypeptide(L)'
;MRDLSDSVRKLLALTIATFLLLAGVAHAQVRTLPAEAKRATVGQQQYALPYIDFGDTKVKLAPGGIIFDENNRTIVHNALPPGANVVYTTDVNGDIGRIYILTPQEQAQFVQKR
;
A
#
# COMPACT_ATOMS: atom_id res chain seq x y z
N MET A 1 -7.58 -37.48 -39.31
CA MET A 1 -8.05 -36.09 -39.13
C MET A 1 -8.64 -35.78 -37.77
N ARG A 2 -9.20 -36.75 -37.06
CA ARG A 2 -9.73 -36.50 -35.68
C ARG A 2 -8.64 -36.15 -34.70
N ASP A 3 -7.45 -36.69 -34.85
CA ASP A 3 -6.33 -36.47 -33.90
C ASP A 3 -5.77 -35.07 -33.97
N LEU A 4 -5.80 -34.39 -35.13
CA LEU A 4 -5.36 -33.02 -35.28
C LEU A 4 -6.27 -32.03 -34.56
N SER A 5 -7.58 -32.27 -34.59
CA SER A 5 -8.57 -31.44 -33.95
C SER A 5 -8.44 -31.49 -32.40
N ASP A 6 -8.19 -32.67 -31.83
CA ASP A 6 -8.00 -32.84 -30.39
C ASP A 6 -6.68 -32.24 -29.92
N SER A 7 -5.62 -32.34 -30.68
CA SER A 7 -4.32 -31.74 -30.35
C SER A 7 -4.39 -30.20 -30.33
N VAL A 8 -5.10 -29.60 -31.29
CA VAL A 8 -5.31 -28.16 -31.35
C VAL A 8 -6.12 -27.68 -30.15
N ARG A 9 -7.15 -28.41 -29.75
CA ARG A 9 -7.97 -28.06 -28.57
C ARG A 9 -7.15 -28.11 -27.27
N LYS A 10 -6.31 -29.13 -27.11
CA LYS A 10 -5.43 -29.26 -25.96
C LYS A 10 -4.40 -28.11 -25.87
N LEU A 11 -3.83 -27.75 -27.03
CA LEU A 11 -2.87 -26.64 -27.11
C LEU A 11 -3.53 -25.31 -26.76
N LEU A 12 -4.75 -25.04 -27.24
CA LEU A 12 -5.49 -23.84 -26.94
C LEU A 12 -5.82 -23.74 -25.46
N ALA A 13 -6.27 -24.82 -24.81
CA ALA A 13 -6.58 -24.87 -23.41
C ALA A 13 -5.33 -24.57 -22.53
N LEU A 14 -4.19 -25.14 -22.92
CA LEU A 14 -2.93 -24.91 -22.21
C LEU A 14 -2.48 -23.45 -22.30
N THR A 15 -2.60 -22.84 -23.45
CA THR A 15 -2.22 -21.45 -23.71
C THR A 15 -3.08 -20.49 -22.86
N ILE A 16 -4.39 -20.73 -22.76
CA ILE A 16 -5.30 -19.93 -21.97
C ILE A 16 -4.96 -20.03 -20.48
N ALA A 17 -4.68 -21.22 -19.97
CA ALA A 17 -4.31 -21.45 -18.58
C ALA A 17 -3.02 -20.72 -18.21
N THR A 18 -2.01 -20.76 -19.07
CA THR A 18 -0.73 -20.06 -18.88
C THR A 18 -0.93 -18.55 -18.83
N PHE A 19 -1.76 -18.01 -19.70
CA PHE A 19 -2.06 -16.59 -19.76
C PHE A 19 -2.76 -16.11 -18.48
N LEU A 20 -3.71 -16.87 -17.95
CA LEU A 20 -4.40 -16.54 -16.69
C LEU A 20 -3.45 -16.52 -15.50
N LEU A 21 -2.50 -17.44 -15.40
CA LEU A 21 -1.49 -17.47 -14.35
C LEU A 21 -0.59 -16.23 -14.39
N LEU A 22 -0.15 -15.80 -15.57
CA LEU A 22 0.65 -14.59 -15.75
C LEU A 22 -0.11 -13.33 -15.34
N ALA A 23 -1.38 -13.24 -15.67
CA ALA A 23 -2.21 -12.10 -15.28
C ALA A 23 -2.38 -12.00 -13.76
N GLY A 24 -2.49 -13.14 -13.05
CA GLY A 24 -2.57 -13.17 -11.58
C GLY A 24 -1.30 -12.67 -10.90
N VAL A 25 -0.12 -12.98 -11.46
CA VAL A 25 1.18 -12.54 -10.92
C VAL A 25 1.39 -11.04 -11.12
N ALA A 26 0.88 -10.47 -12.22
CA ALA A 26 1.10 -9.06 -12.55
C ALA A 26 0.46 -8.07 -11.58
N HIS A 27 -0.46 -8.49 -10.72
CA HIS A 27 -1.13 -7.61 -9.76
C HIS A 27 -0.47 -7.57 -8.37
N ALA A 28 0.53 -8.40 -8.14
CA ALA A 28 1.23 -8.45 -6.84
C ALA A 28 2.33 -7.40 -6.80
N GLN A 29 1.99 -6.16 -6.42
CA GLN A 29 2.98 -5.10 -6.20
C GLN A 29 3.44 -5.14 -4.75
N VAL A 30 4.73 -5.45 -4.56
CA VAL A 30 5.37 -5.42 -3.24
C VAL A 30 6.33 -4.25 -3.21
N ARG A 31 6.14 -3.34 -2.25
CA ARG A 31 7.06 -2.24 -2.00
C ARG A 31 7.83 -2.50 -0.72
N THR A 32 9.01 -1.90 -0.61
CA THR A 32 9.82 -1.97 0.61
C THR A 32 9.51 -0.74 1.46
N LEU A 33 9.01 -0.98 2.67
CA LEU A 33 8.79 0.10 3.64
C LEU A 33 10.04 0.32 4.48
N PRO A 34 10.28 1.58 4.96
CA PRO A 34 11.43 1.85 5.81
C PRO A 34 11.39 1.01 7.09
N ALA A 35 12.55 0.46 7.49
CA ALA A 35 12.65 -0.39 8.67
C ALA A 35 12.37 0.38 9.97
N GLU A 36 12.68 1.68 10.01
CA GLU A 36 12.47 2.56 11.16
C GLU A 36 11.06 3.15 11.25
N ALA A 37 10.19 2.84 10.28
CA ALA A 37 8.84 3.39 10.25
C ALA A 37 8.01 2.91 11.43
N LYS A 38 7.25 3.83 12.03
CA LYS A 38 6.37 3.56 13.17
C LYS A 38 4.94 3.41 12.69
N ARG A 39 4.16 2.59 13.39
CA ARG A 39 2.74 2.39 13.07
C ARG A 39 1.86 3.44 13.72
N ALA A 40 0.80 3.81 13.01
CA ALA A 40 -0.27 4.66 13.52
C ALA A 40 -1.58 4.35 12.79
N THR A 41 -2.68 4.84 13.36
CA THR A 41 -4.00 4.82 12.71
C THR A 41 -4.47 6.26 12.59
N VAL A 42 -4.90 6.64 11.40
CA VAL A 42 -5.42 8.00 11.16
C VAL A 42 -6.74 8.15 11.91
N GLY A 43 -6.85 9.23 12.71
CA GLY A 43 -8.05 9.53 13.47
C GLY A 43 -9.13 10.16 12.61
N GLN A 44 -10.26 10.46 13.25
CA GLN A 44 -11.45 10.98 12.57
C GLN A 44 -11.42 12.49 12.36
N GLN A 45 -10.55 13.21 13.07
CA GLN A 45 -10.47 14.66 12.99
C GLN A 45 -9.70 15.08 11.76
N GLN A 46 -10.24 16.04 11.02
CA GLN A 46 -9.54 16.64 9.88
C GLN A 46 -9.00 18.01 10.29
N TYR A 47 -7.71 18.06 10.51
CA TYR A 47 -7.02 19.31 10.81
C TYR A 47 -6.56 19.99 9.53
N ALA A 48 -6.40 21.30 9.58
CA ALA A 48 -5.77 22.04 8.49
C ALA A 48 -4.29 21.66 8.36
N LEU A 49 -3.77 21.70 7.12
CA LEU A 49 -2.34 21.50 6.86
C LEU A 49 -1.52 22.43 7.79
N PRO A 50 -0.44 21.99 8.42
CA PRO A 50 0.26 20.71 8.25
C PRO A 50 -0.11 19.62 9.26
N TYR A 51 -1.19 19.76 9.98
CA TYR A 51 -1.52 18.87 11.09
C TYR A 51 -2.31 17.64 10.63
N ILE A 52 -2.05 16.51 11.29
CA ILE A 52 -2.70 15.24 11.03
C ILE A 52 -3.12 14.63 12.37
N ASP A 53 -4.31 14.02 12.38
CA ASP A 53 -4.81 13.30 13.56
C ASP A 53 -4.35 11.84 13.50
N PHE A 54 -3.54 11.42 14.48
CA PHE A 54 -3.15 10.02 14.67
C PHE A 54 -3.89 9.42 15.87
N GLY A 55 -5.18 9.67 15.96
CA GLY A 55 -6.03 9.18 17.04
C GLY A 55 -5.89 10.04 18.31
N ASP A 56 -5.02 9.63 19.21
CA ASP A 56 -4.83 10.37 20.48
C ASP A 56 -3.83 11.52 20.35
N THR A 57 -3.15 11.64 19.23
CA THR A 57 -2.06 12.58 19.06
C THR A 57 -2.22 13.39 17.79
N LYS A 58 -2.11 14.70 17.92
CA LYS A 58 -2.03 15.62 16.78
C LYS A 58 -0.57 15.76 16.39
N VAL A 59 -0.23 15.38 15.14
CA VAL A 59 1.13 15.41 14.64
C VAL A 59 1.26 16.40 13.51
N LYS A 60 2.49 16.77 13.18
CA LYS A 60 2.77 17.76 12.16
C LYS A 60 3.52 17.12 11.01
N LEU A 61 3.03 17.35 9.77
CA LEU A 61 3.72 16.97 8.56
C LEU A 61 4.84 17.98 8.29
N ALA A 62 6.05 17.50 8.07
CA ALA A 62 7.20 18.35 7.79
C ALA A 62 7.01 19.09 6.47
N PRO A 63 7.64 20.27 6.30
CA PRO A 63 7.71 20.90 4.97
C PRO A 63 8.33 19.93 3.97
N GLY A 64 7.64 19.68 2.85
CA GLY A 64 8.07 18.69 1.88
C GLY A 64 7.75 17.25 2.27
N GLY A 65 6.99 17.03 3.34
CA GLY A 65 6.51 15.71 3.72
C GLY A 65 5.60 15.10 2.67
N ILE A 66 5.70 13.78 2.46
CA ILE A 66 5.01 13.07 1.39
C ILE A 66 4.14 11.97 1.97
N ILE A 67 2.91 11.84 1.45
CA ILE A 67 1.98 10.78 1.81
C ILE A 67 1.82 9.86 0.60
N PHE A 68 2.02 8.55 0.82
CA PHE A 68 1.85 7.54 -0.22
C PHE A 68 0.62 6.69 0.07
N ASP A 69 -0.17 6.41 -0.96
CA ASP A 69 -1.32 5.50 -0.84
C ASP A 69 -0.89 4.03 -0.95
N GLU A 70 -1.88 3.13 -0.95
CA GLU A 70 -1.64 1.68 -1.03
C GLU A 70 -0.99 1.25 -2.34
N ASN A 71 -1.11 2.06 -3.39
CA ASN A 71 -0.52 1.82 -4.70
C ASN A 71 0.82 2.53 -4.88
N ASN A 72 1.39 3.04 -3.78
CA ASN A 72 2.66 3.79 -3.75
C ASN A 72 2.61 5.09 -4.56
N ARG A 73 1.43 5.70 -4.68
CA ARG A 73 1.23 6.99 -5.34
C ARG A 73 1.17 8.09 -4.29
N THR A 74 1.69 9.25 -4.64
CA THR A 74 1.61 10.44 -3.77
C THR A 74 0.19 10.97 -3.72
N ILE A 75 -0.31 11.24 -2.52
CA ILE A 75 -1.61 11.88 -2.31
C ILE A 75 -1.45 13.17 -1.50
N VAL A 76 -2.44 14.05 -1.60
CA VAL A 76 -2.43 15.30 -0.83
C VAL A 76 -2.92 15.05 0.59
N HIS A 77 -2.59 15.96 1.51
CA HIS A 77 -2.95 15.89 2.93
C HIS A 77 -4.45 15.61 3.14
N ASN A 78 -5.31 16.30 2.41
CA ASN A 78 -6.76 16.17 2.58
C ASN A 78 -7.31 14.83 2.05
N ALA A 79 -6.54 14.09 1.26
CA ALA A 79 -6.95 12.80 0.74
C ALA A 79 -6.64 11.63 1.68
N LEU A 80 -5.96 11.88 2.80
CA LEU A 80 -5.64 10.85 3.79
C LEU A 80 -6.93 10.38 4.47
N PRO A 81 -7.35 9.10 4.29
CA PRO A 81 -8.65 8.66 4.80
C PRO A 81 -8.64 8.42 6.30
N PRO A 82 -9.70 8.85 7.00
CA PRO A 82 -9.85 8.51 8.42
C PRO A 82 -9.91 7.00 8.64
N GLY A 83 -9.29 6.53 9.70
CA GLY A 83 -9.24 5.11 10.05
C GLY A 83 -8.18 4.31 9.31
N ALA A 84 -7.44 4.91 8.38
CA ALA A 84 -6.39 4.21 7.64
C ALA A 84 -5.25 3.78 8.56
N ASN A 85 -4.77 2.56 8.37
CA ASN A 85 -3.56 2.08 9.04
C ASN A 85 -2.34 2.51 8.22
N VAL A 86 -1.43 3.20 8.86
CA VAL A 86 -0.26 3.78 8.21
C VAL A 86 1.02 3.42 8.96
N VAL A 87 2.14 3.54 8.28
CA VAL A 87 3.46 3.67 8.91
C VAL A 87 4.04 5.01 8.50
N TYR A 88 4.88 5.59 9.35
CA TYR A 88 5.43 6.90 9.10
C TYR A 88 6.88 7.00 9.59
N THR A 89 7.63 7.90 8.98
CA THR A 89 8.98 8.25 9.40
C THR A 89 9.00 9.70 9.87
N THR A 90 9.90 10.00 10.79
CA THR A 90 10.08 11.37 11.30
C THR A 90 11.42 11.93 10.84
N ASP A 91 11.49 13.27 10.75
CA ASP A 91 12.72 13.97 10.46
C ASP A 91 13.49 14.29 11.76
N VAL A 92 14.58 15.02 11.63
CA VAL A 92 15.43 15.40 12.80
C VAL A 92 14.71 16.29 13.80
N ASN A 93 13.65 16.97 13.37
CA ASN A 93 12.85 17.85 14.24
C ASN A 93 11.68 17.13 14.90
N GLY A 94 11.49 15.83 14.59
CA GLY A 94 10.36 15.06 15.09
C GLY A 94 9.08 15.21 14.28
N ASP A 95 9.11 15.95 13.17
CA ASP A 95 7.98 16.10 12.28
C ASP A 95 7.89 14.92 11.32
N ILE A 96 6.69 14.68 10.77
CA ILE A 96 6.46 13.54 9.88
C ILE A 96 7.05 13.83 8.49
N GLY A 97 8.01 13.01 8.07
CA GLY A 97 8.61 13.13 6.74
C GLY A 97 7.87 12.36 5.67
N ARG A 98 7.45 11.14 5.99
CA ARG A 98 6.72 10.27 5.04
C ARG A 98 5.66 9.48 5.76
N ILE A 99 4.53 9.29 5.08
CA ILE A 99 3.43 8.45 5.55
C ILE A 99 3.11 7.45 4.43
N TYR A 100 2.94 6.18 4.80
CA TYR A 100 2.56 5.11 3.86
C TYR A 100 1.27 4.48 4.34
N ILE A 101 0.21 4.55 3.54
CA ILE A 101 -1.04 3.82 3.83
C ILE A 101 -0.79 2.35 3.54
N LEU A 102 -1.04 1.50 4.53
CA LEU A 102 -0.73 0.07 4.43
C LEU A 102 -1.80 -0.68 3.64
N THR A 103 -1.35 -1.60 2.77
CA THR A 103 -2.23 -2.61 2.17
C THR A 103 -2.62 -3.64 3.23
N PRO A 104 -3.69 -4.44 3.00
CA PRO A 104 -4.03 -5.53 3.93
C PRO A 104 -2.88 -6.52 4.15
N GLN A 105 -2.09 -6.81 3.12
CA GLN A 105 -0.94 -7.69 3.21
C GLN A 105 0.17 -7.10 4.09
N GLU A 106 0.43 -5.81 3.95
CA GLU A 106 1.40 -5.10 4.77
C GLU A 106 0.97 -5.04 6.23
N GLN A 107 -0.31 -4.81 6.50
CA GLN A 107 -0.87 -4.83 7.85
C GLN A 107 -0.65 -6.18 8.51
N ALA A 108 -0.88 -7.27 7.80
CA ALA A 108 -0.68 -8.63 8.31
C ALA A 108 0.79 -8.88 8.68
N GLN A 109 1.73 -8.40 7.88
CA GLN A 109 3.16 -8.53 8.15
C GLN A 109 3.56 -7.81 9.44
N PHE A 110 3.03 -6.62 9.68
CA PHE A 110 3.33 -5.86 10.90
C PHE A 110 2.76 -6.52 12.15
N VAL A 111 1.61 -7.17 12.07
CA VAL A 111 1.04 -7.92 13.19
C VAL A 111 1.90 -9.13 13.53
N GLN A 112 2.43 -9.83 12.53
CA GLN A 112 3.26 -11.04 12.74
C GLN A 112 4.61 -10.74 13.37
N LYS A 113 5.14 -9.53 13.20
CA LYS A 113 6.44 -9.15 13.76
C LYS A 113 6.39 -8.78 15.26
N ARG A 114 5.23 -8.77 15.82
CA ARG A 114 5.05 -8.58 17.25
C ARG A 114 5.05 -9.91 17.98
#